data_77a65ff7d24f4f84b71dd72fb7ab8b13
#
_entry.id   77a65ff7d24f4f84b71dd72fb7ab8b13
#
_cell.length_a   1.000
_cell.length_b   1.000
_cell.length_c   1.000
_cell.angle_alpha   90.00
_cell.angle_beta   90.00
_cell.angle_gamma   90.00
#
_symmetry.space_group_name_H-M   'P 1'
#
loop_
_entity.id
_entity.type
_entity.pdbx_description
1 polymer ?
#
loop_
_entity_poly.entity_id
_entity_poly.type
_entity_poly.pdbx_seq_one_letter_code
_entity_poly.pdbx_strand_id
1 'polypeptide(L)'
;GSEMCIRDSLHNYLIKDAIFDNNVLGFHIEYIKTMEGDFDWDDPTLADAIDVGELYMSDERMSLIANHIVQNHKAKTRNGQYTAIFAVSSIEALVKYYDIFKKIKHDLNISGIFSYGQNEDAEGKDEHSRDALERIIKDYNEMYGTNFSTDTFSAYHKDISDRVKGKKTKSLDILIVVNMFLTGFDSKQLSVLYVDKDLKYHDLLQAYSRTNRVEKETKPFGIIICYRNLKKRTDDALTLFSKSQDTSGIVVPGYQYFVEKFNEMVMKLKEVALYPESVDTMQSEDDQKKFVITFRELTKYLQSLQTFIEFSFDQDALIMSEQEYQDYKSKYLMLYSRQKTDREVVSVLNDVDFCIEIMESDRINVAYIMNLIRNIHFDDKKQKDYDIKHIKEELSRTDNPQLLRKVEILQAFLDRVVVGLESADEIDAAYNDFENEAKREEIVAFAKTEDIDSSMLTDIISEYEFSGTMDAGNIRDRIEKPMPLLKKRSLVNRIVEFIRQHTEKYQ
;
A
#
# COMPACT_ATOMS: atom_id res chain seq x y z
N GLY A 1 13.25 -60.81 -12.48
CA GLY A 1 12.65 -59.78 -13.29
C GLY A 1 11.71 -58.96 -12.41
N SER A 2 12.15 -57.83 -11.91
CA SER A 2 11.27 -56.89 -11.23
C SER A 2 10.60 -56.02 -12.29
N GLU A 3 9.32 -56.18 -12.49
CA GLU A 3 8.49 -55.23 -13.22
C GLU A 3 8.48 -53.92 -12.42
N MET A 4 9.23 -52.97 -12.93
CA MET A 4 9.16 -51.58 -12.50
C MET A 4 7.85 -51.02 -13.05
N CYS A 5 6.81 -50.99 -12.22
CA CYS A 5 5.57 -50.31 -12.56
C CYS A 5 5.90 -48.83 -12.84
N ILE A 6 6.01 -48.50 -14.11
CA ILE A 6 5.93 -47.12 -14.59
C ILE A 6 4.49 -46.68 -14.29
N ARG A 7 4.29 -45.99 -13.15
CA ARG A 7 3.06 -45.21 -12.93
C ARG A 7 3.11 -44.05 -13.91
N ASP A 8 2.51 -44.24 -15.07
CA ASP A 8 2.15 -43.14 -15.93
C ASP A 8 1.25 -42.17 -15.10
N SER A 9 1.79 -41.01 -14.83
CA SER A 9 1.02 -39.94 -14.21
C SER A 9 -0.06 -39.50 -15.19
N LEU A 10 -1.29 -39.91 -14.95
CA LEU A 10 -2.45 -39.68 -15.82
C LEU A 10 -2.75 -38.16 -15.99
N HIS A 11 -2.33 -37.31 -15.08
CA HIS A 11 -2.40 -35.85 -15.19
C HIS A 11 -1.43 -35.17 -14.22
N ASN A 12 -0.58 -34.33 -14.71
CA ASN A 12 0.27 -33.45 -13.89
C ASN A 12 -0.32 -32.05 -13.92
N TYR A 13 -0.98 -31.62 -12.86
CA TYR A 13 -1.43 -30.23 -12.69
C TYR A 13 -0.25 -29.40 -12.23
N LEU A 14 0.25 -28.54 -13.13
CA LEU A 14 1.45 -27.73 -12.92
C LEU A 14 1.07 -26.33 -12.40
N ILE A 15 2.06 -25.60 -11.88
CA ILE A 15 1.86 -24.22 -11.42
C ILE A 15 1.31 -23.32 -12.53
N LYS A 16 1.72 -23.53 -13.79
CA LYS A 16 1.22 -22.79 -14.96
C LYS A 16 -0.27 -23.05 -15.19
N ASP A 17 -0.70 -24.30 -15.03
CA ASP A 17 -2.12 -24.69 -15.17
C ASP A 17 -2.94 -24.05 -14.05
N ALA A 18 -2.43 -24.06 -12.81
CA ALA A 18 -3.09 -23.45 -11.67
C ALA A 18 -3.26 -21.91 -11.79
N ILE A 19 -2.30 -21.24 -12.44
CA ILE A 19 -2.38 -19.80 -12.72
C ILE A 19 -3.38 -19.56 -13.86
N PHE A 20 -3.32 -20.35 -14.92
CA PHE A 20 -4.25 -20.25 -16.05
C PHE A 20 -5.71 -20.45 -15.60
N ASP A 21 -5.95 -21.41 -14.71
CA ASP A 21 -7.27 -21.68 -14.12
C ASP A 21 -7.67 -20.66 -13.03
N ASN A 22 -6.87 -19.62 -12.77
CA ASN A 22 -7.06 -18.63 -11.71
C ASN A 22 -7.16 -19.23 -10.29
N ASN A 23 -6.60 -20.40 -10.06
CA ASN A 23 -6.53 -21.03 -8.73
C ASN A 23 -5.42 -20.40 -7.86
N VAL A 24 -4.37 -19.85 -8.48
CA VAL A 24 -3.30 -19.10 -7.85
C VAL A 24 -2.87 -17.94 -8.75
N LEU A 25 -2.18 -16.94 -8.18
CA LEU A 25 -1.64 -15.79 -8.89
C LEU A 25 -0.23 -16.08 -9.44
N GLY A 26 0.20 -15.31 -10.44
CA GLY A 26 1.60 -15.24 -10.86
C GLY A 26 2.48 -14.53 -9.83
N PHE A 27 3.80 -14.47 -10.12
CA PHE A 27 4.80 -13.81 -9.27
C PHE A 27 5.43 -12.63 -9.98
N HIS A 28 5.46 -11.47 -9.30
CA HIS A 28 6.38 -10.39 -9.63
C HIS A 28 7.63 -10.54 -8.77
N ILE A 29 8.81 -10.67 -9.42
CA ILE A 29 10.06 -10.96 -8.71
C ILE A 29 11.06 -9.84 -8.98
N GLU A 30 11.50 -9.18 -7.91
CA GLU A 30 12.53 -8.13 -7.93
C GLU A 30 13.83 -8.67 -7.35
N TYR A 31 14.95 -8.39 -8.02
CA TYR A 31 16.29 -8.74 -7.54
C TYR A 31 17.03 -7.45 -7.20
N ILE A 32 17.23 -7.21 -5.92
CA ILE A 32 17.90 -6.03 -5.42
C ILE A 32 19.38 -6.32 -5.22
N LYS A 33 20.23 -5.61 -5.97
CA LYS A 33 21.68 -5.72 -5.84
C LYS A 33 22.11 -5.05 -4.53
N THR A 34 22.61 -5.83 -3.58
CA THR A 34 23.01 -5.36 -2.24
C THR A 34 24.52 -5.27 -2.07
N MET A 35 25.30 -5.58 -3.10
CA MET A 35 26.75 -5.57 -3.11
C MET A 35 27.26 -5.08 -4.47
N GLU A 36 28.37 -4.36 -4.48
CA GLU A 36 29.04 -3.96 -5.70
C GLU A 36 29.87 -5.12 -6.26
N GLY A 37 29.89 -5.28 -7.59
CA GLY A 37 30.59 -6.34 -8.31
C GLY A 37 29.64 -7.34 -8.97
N ASP A 38 30.06 -7.90 -10.12
CA ASP A 38 29.40 -9.02 -10.79
C ASP A 38 30.10 -10.31 -10.35
N PHE A 39 29.80 -10.74 -9.13
CA PHE A 39 30.32 -12.01 -8.61
C PHE A 39 29.35 -13.14 -8.98
N ASP A 40 29.87 -14.19 -9.59
CA ASP A 40 29.17 -15.46 -9.70
C ASP A 40 29.31 -16.19 -8.34
N TRP A 41 28.29 -16.07 -7.51
CA TRP A 41 28.26 -16.67 -6.16
C TRP A 41 28.19 -18.20 -6.19
N ASP A 42 27.99 -18.80 -7.35
CA ASP A 42 28.08 -20.25 -7.58
C ASP A 42 29.52 -20.67 -7.96
N ASP A 43 30.46 -19.74 -8.08
CA ASP A 43 31.88 -20.02 -8.29
C ASP A 43 32.53 -20.49 -6.97
N PRO A 44 32.92 -21.76 -6.86
CA PRO A 44 33.52 -22.29 -5.63
C PRO A 44 34.87 -21.65 -5.28
N THR A 45 35.55 -20.97 -6.23
CA THR A 45 36.84 -20.33 -5.98
C THR A 45 36.70 -19.00 -5.25
N LEU A 46 35.54 -18.35 -5.33
CA LEU A 46 35.23 -17.13 -4.59
C LEU A 46 34.87 -17.40 -3.12
N ALA A 47 34.25 -18.55 -2.84
CA ALA A 47 33.90 -18.97 -1.48
C ALA A 47 35.12 -19.15 -0.56
N ASP A 48 36.28 -19.51 -1.13
CA ASP A 48 37.54 -19.68 -0.39
C ASP A 48 38.30 -18.36 -0.16
N ALA A 49 37.96 -17.30 -0.90
CA ALA A 49 38.71 -16.02 -0.87
C ALA A 49 38.07 -14.94 0.02
N ILE A 50 36.77 -15.05 0.34
CA ILE A 50 36.02 -14.06 1.13
C ILE A 50 35.15 -14.83 2.11
N ASP A 51 35.12 -14.42 3.38
CA ASP A 51 34.10 -14.92 4.31
C ASP A 51 32.72 -14.35 3.90
N VAL A 52 32.08 -15.08 2.97
CA VAL A 52 30.78 -14.73 2.42
C VAL A 52 29.72 -14.62 3.53
N GLY A 53 29.88 -15.39 4.61
CA GLY A 53 29.00 -15.32 5.78
C GLY A 53 29.09 -13.98 6.49
N GLU A 54 30.30 -13.50 6.73
CA GLU A 54 30.56 -12.21 7.40
C GLU A 54 30.02 -11.04 6.54
N LEU A 55 30.22 -11.09 5.23
CA LEU A 55 29.74 -10.07 4.30
C LEU A 55 28.20 -9.96 4.31
N TYR A 56 27.49 -11.09 4.30
CA TYR A 56 26.02 -11.11 4.39
C TYR A 56 25.50 -10.62 5.73
N MET A 57 26.29 -10.73 6.79
CA MET A 57 25.95 -10.29 8.14
C MET A 57 26.46 -8.88 8.47
N SER A 58 27.04 -8.15 7.50
CA SER A 58 27.54 -6.79 7.75
C SER A 58 26.39 -5.84 8.13
N ASP A 59 26.65 -4.98 9.13
CA ASP A 59 25.67 -4.01 9.65
C ASP A 59 25.21 -3.03 8.58
N GLU A 60 26.11 -2.61 7.71
CA GLU A 60 25.84 -1.67 6.64
C GLU A 60 24.84 -2.26 5.63
N ARG A 61 25.12 -3.46 5.13
CA ARG A 61 24.23 -4.14 4.19
C ARG A 61 22.86 -4.41 4.79
N MET A 62 22.80 -4.95 6.01
CA MET A 62 21.55 -5.25 6.68
C MET A 62 20.72 -3.99 6.95
N SER A 63 21.37 -2.87 7.28
CA SER A 63 20.71 -1.58 7.45
C SER A 63 20.17 -1.03 6.15
N LEU A 64 20.88 -1.16 5.02
CA LEU A 64 20.39 -0.78 3.70
C LEU A 64 19.15 -1.59 3.33
N ILE A 65 19.15 -2.90 3.54
CA ILE A 65 17.99 -3.78 3.29
C ILE A 65 16.80 -3.38 4.17
N ALA A 66 17.01 -3.18 5.46
CA ALA A 66 15.92 -2.79 6.37
C ALA A 66 15.32 -1.43 5.99
N ASN A 67 16.15 -0.44 5.63
CA ASN A 67 15.67 0.84 5.13
C ASN A 67 14.88 0.70 3.82
N HIS A 68 15.39 -0.10 2.87
CA HIS A 68 14.67 -0.39 1.62
C HIS A 68 13.29 -1.00 1.89
N ILE A 69 13.21 -1.97 2.83
CA ILE A 69 11.93 -2.58 3.23
C ILE A 69 10.99 -1.51 3.81
N VAL A 70 11.44 -0.72 4.77
CA VAL A 70 10.61 0.31 5.43
C VAL A 70 10.07 1.34 4.44
N GLN A 71 10.92 1.82 3.52
CA GLN A 71 10.55 2.83 2.54
C GLN A 71 9.51 2.33 1.52
N ASN A 72 9.57 1.04 1.15
CA ASN A 72 8.78 0.50 0.05
C ASN A 72 7.61 -0.38 0.50
N HIS A 73 7.56 -0.76 1.79
CA HIS A 73 6.57 -1.70 2.31
C HIS A 73 5.13 -1.26 2.05
N LYS A 74 4.81 0.02 2.27
CA LYS A 74 3.45 0.54 2.06
C LYS A 74 2.99 0.42 0.61
N ALA A 75 3.85 0.74 -0.36
CA ALA A 75 3.53 0.57 -1.78
C ALA A 75 3.31 -0.91 -2.12
N LYS A 76 4.20 -1.80 -1.67
CA LYS A 76 4.13 -3.25 -1.94
C LYS A 76 2.93 -3.94 -1.28
N THR A 77 2.43 -3.42 -0.17
CA THR A 77 1.31 -3.99 0.60
C THR A 77 0.01 -3.21 0.48
N ARG A 78 -0.08 -2.27 -0.46
CA ARG A 78 -1.25 -1.38 -0.62
C ARG A 78 -1.61 -0.68 0.69
N ASN A 79 -0.67 0.09 1.21
CA ASN A 79 -0.81 0.85 2.45
C ASN A 79 -1.18 -0.02 3.68
N GLY A 80 -0.62 -1.25 3.77
CA GLY A 80 -0.84 -2.16 4.88
C GLY A 80 -2.14 -2.98 4.78
N GLN A 81 -2.80 -2.97 3.62
CA GLN A 81 -3.93 -3.86 3.35
C GLN A 81 -3.49 -5.33 3.37
N TYR A 82 -2.26 -5.61 2.93
CA TYR A 82 -1.65 -6.92 2.91
C TYR A 82 -0.47 -7.02 3.87
N THR A 83 -0.10 -8.25 4.21
CA THR A 83 1.01 -8.55 5.12
C THR A 83 2.21 -9.10 4.37
N ALA A 84 3.38 -9.07 5.02
CA ALA A 84 4.62 -9.60 4.47
C ALA A 84 5.31 -10.58 5.40
N ILE A 85 6.08 -11.49 4.79
CA ILE A 85 7.08 -12.30 5.48
C ILE A 85 8.48 -11.85 5.03
N PHE A 86 9.41 -11.76 5.97
CA PHE A 86 10.82 -11.56 5.71
C PHE A 86 11.61 -12.81 6.08
N ALA A 87 12.06 -13.56 5.08
CA ALA A 87 12.83 -14.79 5.23
C ALA A 87 14.32 -14.47 5.33
N VAL A 88 14.95 -14.85 6.43
CA VAL A 88 16.36 -14.61 6.71
C VAL A 88 17.14 -15.91 6.93
N SER A 89 18.48 -15.85 6.81
CA SER A 89 19.34 -17.04 6.77
C SER A 89 19.46 -17.79 8.10
N SER A 90 19.43 -17.08 9.24
CA SER A 90 19.69 -17.65 10.56
C SER A 90 18.92 -16.93 11.66
N ILE A 91 18.90 -17.49 12.86
CA ILE A 91 18.35 -16.85 14.07
C ILE A 91 19.15 -15.58 14.39
N GLU A 92 20.46 -15.63 14.26
CA GLU A 92 21.34 -14.47 14.46
C GLU A 92 20.98 -13.33 13.50
N ALA A 93 20.78 -13.63 12.21
CA ALA A 93 20.34 -12.66 11.23
C ALA A 93 18.94 -12.09 11.57
N LEU A 94 18.01 -12.92 12.06
CA LEU A 94 16.67 -12.48 12.47
C LEU A 94 16.77 -11.48 13.62
N VAL A 95 17.51 -11.80 14.67
CA VAL A 95 17.68 -10.93 15.85
C VAL A 95 18.34 -9.62 15.45
N LYS A 96 19.37 -9.68 14.61
CA LYS A 96 20.09 -8.50 14.12
C LYS A 96 19.20 -7.60 13.27
N TYR A 97 18.41 -8.13 12.31
CA TYR A 97 17.42 -7.38 11.55
C TYR A 97 16.34 -6.77 12.45
N TYR A 98 15.84 -7.53 13.41
CA TYR A 98 14.86 -7.04 14.37
C TYR A 98 15.36 -5.82 15.13
N ASP A 99 16.62 -5.86 15.61
CA ASP A 99 17.26 -4.74 16.31
C ASP A 99 17.52 -3.54 15.39
N ILE A 100 17.82 -3.78 14.11
CA ILE A 100 17.98 -2.72 13.12
C ILE A 100 16.62 -2.04 12.87
N PHE A 101 15.54 -2.80 12.66
CA PHE A 101 14.20 -2.22 12.49
C PHE A 101 13.79 -1.37 13.68
N LYS A 102 14.06 -1.80 14.90
CA LYS A 102 13.76 -1.00 16.11
C LYS A 102 14.48 0.35 16.16
N LYS A 103 15.63 0.50 15.47
CA LYS A 103 16.40 1.76 15.42
C LYS A 103 15.92 2.69 14.31
N ILE A 104 15.28 2.17 13.28
CA ILE A 104 14.72 2.95 12.17
C ILE A 104 13.39 3.55 12.60
N LYS A 105 13.15 4.82 12.29
CA LYS A 105 11.85 5.46 12.54
C LYS A 105 10.82 4.97 11.52
N HIS A 106 9.80 4.26 11.95
CA HIS A 106 8.68 3.80 11.13
C HIS A 106 7.44 3.54 11.98
N ASP A 107 6.28 3.32 11.31
CA ASP A 107 4.98 3.01 11.93
C ASP A 107 4.54 1.55 11.71
N LEU A 108 5.42 0.67 11.20
CA LEU A 108 5.13 -0.72 10.90
C LEU A 108 5.14 -1.59 12.16
N ASN A 109 4.19 -2.52 12.26
CA ASN A 109 4.17 -3.56 13.27
C ASN A 109 5.04 -4.73 12.80
N ILE A 110 6.22 -4.88 13.36
CA ILE A 110 7.21 -5.91 12.99
C ILE A 110 7.44 -6.84 14.17
N SER A 111 7.47 -8.15 13.91
CA SER A 111 7.87 -9.14 14.91
C SER A 111 8.64 -10.28 14.27
N GLY A 112 9.25 -11.13 15.09
CA GLY A 112 10.02 -12.29 14.65
C GLY A 112 9.58 -13.56 15.34
N ILE A 113 9.70 -14.68 14.64
CA ILE A 113 9.43 -15.99 15.22
C ILE A 113 10.43 -17.03 14.71
N PHE A 114 10.94 -17.83 15.60
CA PHE A 114 11.80 -18.97 15.30
C PHE A 114 11.63 -20.08 16.33
N SER A 115 11.91 -21.32 15.95
CA SER A 115 11.95 -22.44 16.88
C SER A 115 13.33 -22.48 17.54
N TYR A 116 13.36 -22.45 18.85
CA TYR A 116 14.53 -22.83 19.62
C TYR A 116 14.42 -24.35 19.83
N GLY A 117 15.14 -25.11 19.04
CA GLY A 117 15.13 -26.57 19.14
C GLY A 117 16.18 -27.04 20.13
N GLN A 118 15.86 -28.10 20.84
CA GLN A 118 16.81 -28.89 21.62
C GLN A 118 17.87 -29.50 20.68
N ASN A 119 18.87 -28.72 20.30
CA ASN A 119 20.12 -29.29 19.79
C ASN A 119 21.00 -29.56 21.00
N GLU A 120 21.07 -30.81 21.41
CA GLU A 120 21.83 -31.31 22.55
C GLU A 120 23.35 -31.02 22.48
N ASP A 121 23.87 -30.41 21.38
CA ASP A 121 25.30 -30.21 21.15
C ASP A 121 25.79 -28.75 21.25
N ALA A 122 24.98 -27.79 21.69
CA ALA A 122 25.36 -26.38 21.76
C ALA A 122 24.95 -25.73 23.09
N GLU A 123 25.53 -26.20 24.21
CA GLU A 123 25.48 -25.52 25.51
C GLU A 123 25.92 -24.06 25.35
N GLY A 124 24.99 -23.09 25.57
CA GLY A 124 25.24 -21.64 25.51
C GLY A 124 24.60 -20.90 24.33
N LYS A 125 24.43 -21.51 23.13
CA LYS A 125 23.75 -20.85 22.01
C LYS A 125 22.22 -20.88 22.16
N ASP A 126 21.68 -21.91 22.78
CA ASP A 126 20.24 -22.06 23.00
C ASP A 126 19.69 -21.07 24.04
N GLU A 127 20.47 -20.77 25.09
CA GLU A 127 20.10 -19.80 26.11
C GLU A 127 19.99 -18.40 25.52
N HIS A 128 20.99 -17.96 24.72
CA HIS A 128 20.95 -16.68 24.00
C HIS A 128 19.79 -16.59 23.00
N SER A 129 19.45 -17.69 22.33
CA SER A 129 18.34 -17.71 21.37
C SER A 129 16.98 -17.61 22.08
N ARG A 130 16.83 -18.27 23.24
CA ARG A 130 15.63 -18.18 24.07
C ARG A 130 15.42 -16.76 24.61
N ASP A 131 16.48 -16.14 25.14
CA ASP A 131 16.44 -14.78 25.66
C ASP A 131 16.08 -13.76 24.57
N ALA A 132 16.64 -13.93 23.37
CA ALA A 132 16.31 -13.10 22.23
C ALA A 132 14.84 -13.24 21.81
N LEU A 133 14.30 -14.47 21.79
CA LEU A 133 12.90 -14.72 21.51
C LEU A 133 11.99 -14.13 22.59
N GLU A 134 12.34 -14.27 23.86
CA GLU A 134 11.58 -13.71 24.99
C GLU A 134 11.49 -12.18 24.88
N ARG A 135 12.59 -11.52 24.50
CA ARG A 135 12.62 -10.07 24.24
C ARG A 135 11.68 -9.68 23.10
N ILE A 136 11.68 -10.41 21.98
CA ILE A 136 10.78 -10.18 20.85
C ILE A 136 9.33 -10.39 21.28
N ILE A 137 9.03 -11.44 22.05
CA ILE A 137 7.70 -11.71 22.58
C ILE A 137 7.23 -10.60 23.54
N LYS A 138 8.14 -10.07 24.36
CA LYS A 138 7.81 -8.95 25.25
C LYS A 138 7.40 -7.70 24.47
N ASP A 139 8.16 -7.32 23.45
CA ASP A 139 7.82 -6.20 22.58
C ASP A 139 6.47 -6.44 21.85
N TYR A 140 6.23 -7.68 21.41
CA TYR A 140 4.96 -8.08 20.81
C TYR A 140 3.79 -7.94 21.79
N ASN A 141 3.98 -8.34 23.05
CA ASN A 141 2.96 -8.18 24.08
C ASN A 141 2.62 -6.71 24.32
N GLU A 142 3.62 -5.84 24.35
CA GLU A 142 3.41 -4.39 24.48
C GLU A 142 2.66 -3.82 23.25
N MET A 143 2.99 -4.28 22.05
CA MET A 143 2.35 -3.84 20.79
C MET A 143 0.86 -4.22 20.71
N TYR A 144 0.48 -5.39 21.24
CA TYR A 144 -0.86 -5.97 21.06
C TYR A 144 -1.66 -6.14 22.35
N GLY A 145 -1.12 -5.78 23.51
CA GLY A 145 -1.77 -5.96 24.80
C GLY A 145 -1.96 -7.44 25.16
N THR A 146 -1.02 -8.30 24.81
CA THR A 146 -1.03 -9.74 25.08
C THR A 146 -0.08 -10.10 26.21
N ASN A 147 -0.06 -11.37 26.64
CA ASN A 147 0.82 -11.85 27.70
C ASN A 147 1.37 -13.24 27.35
N PHE A 148 2.16 -13.31 26.28
CA PHE A 148 2.85 -14.53 25.87
C PHE A 148 4.26 -14.57 26.45
N SER A 149 4.83 -15.77 26.49
CA SER A 149 6.22 -16.07 26.86
C SER A 149 6.72 -17.23 26.01
N THR A 150 8.02 -17.54 26.10
CA THR A 150 8.58 -18.75 25.48
C THR A 150 7.89 -20.04 25.95
N ASP A 151 7.39 -20.06 27.20
CA ASP A 151 6.64 -21.20 27.74
C ASP A 151 5.23 -21.36 27.10
N THR A 152 4.68 -20.25 26.59
CA THR A 152 3.40 -20.22 25.86
C THR A 152 3.60 -20.09 24.36
N PHE A 153 4.71 -20.57 23.82
CA PHE A 153 5.11 -20.42 22.42
C PHE A 153 4.04 -20.84 21.41
N SER A 154 3.30 -21.92 21.68
CA SER A 154 2.23 -22.38 20.78
C SER A 154 1.09 -21.37 20.66
N ALA A 155 0.76 -20.66 21.75
CA ALA A 155 -0.25 -19.59 21.75
C ALA A 155 0.26 -18.35 21.01
N TYR A 156 1.52 -17.96 21.22
CA TYR A 156 2.20 -16.91 20.51
C TYR A 156 2.22 -17.19 18.99
N HIS A 157 2.64 -18.40 18.57
CA HIS A 157 2.64 -18.83 17.17
C HIS A 157 1.25 -18.73 16.54
N LYS A 158 0.21 -19.17 17.27
CA LYS A 158 -1.17 -19.08 16.80
C LYS A 158 -1.63 -17.64 16.62
N ASP A 159 -1.35 -16.75 17.59
CA ASP A 159 -1.74 -15.34 17.51
C ASP A 159 -1.04 -14.63 16.34
N ILE A 160 0.27 -14.83 16.15
CA ILE A 160 1.00 -14.36 14.98
C ILE A 160 0.37 -14.85 13.68
N SER A 161 0.11 -16.16 13.59
CA SER A 161 -0.54 -16.75 12.41
C SER A 161 -1.87 -16.07 12.09
N ASP A 162 -2.69 -15.81 13.09
CA ASP A 162 -4.00 -15.17 12.91
C ASP A 162 -3.85 -13.69 12.51
N ARG A 163 -2.82 -12.96 12.97
CA ARG A 163 -2.54 -11.57 12.55
C ARG A 163 -2.01 -11.50 11.12
N VAL A 164 -1.10 -12.37 10.74
CA VAL A 164 -0.60 -12.45 9.34
C VAL A 164 -1.72 -12.85 8.38
N LYS A 165 -2.73 -13.58 8.86
CA LYS A 165 -3.93 -13.94 8.08
C LYS A 165 -5.02 -12.85 8.07
N GLY A 166 -4.79 -11.70 8.71
CA GLY A 166 -5.78 -10.64 8.80
C GLY A 166 -7.03 -10.98 9.63
N LYS A 167 -6.96 -11.99 10.51
CA LYS A 167 -8.09 -12.40 11.36
C LYS A 167 -8.25 -11.56 12.61
N LYS A 168 -7.30 -10.69 12.91
CA LYS A 168 -7.29 -9.80 14.06
C LYS A 168 -7.43 -8.34 13.62
N THR A 169 -8.06 -7.53 14.42
CA THR A 169 -8.29 -6.10 14.13
C THR A 169 -7.00 -5.32 13.86
N LYS A 170 -5.91 -5.65 14.57
CA LYS A 170 -4.59 -5.08 14.32
C LYS A 170 -3.70 -6.16 13.72
N SER A 171 -3.37 -6.03 12.44
CA SER A 171 -2.50 -6.95 11.70
C SER A 171 -1.04 -6.83 12.14
N LEU A 172 -0.23 -7.80 11.72
CA LEU A 172 1.23 -7.74 11.76
C LEU A 172 1.70 -7.42 10.34
N ASP A 173 2.43 -6.31 10.15
CA ASP A 173 2.83 -5.86 8.83
C ASP A 173 3.95 -6.73 8.26
N ILE A 174 4.97 -7.02 9.07
CA ILE A 174 6.12 -7.85 8.67
C ILE A 174 6.41 -8.90 9.74
N LEU A 175 6.45 -10.16 9.33
CA LEU A 175 6.92 -11.28 10.15
C LEU A 175 8.29 -11.74 9.69
N ILE A 176 9.31 -11.59 10.54
CA ILE A 176 10.67 -12.07 10.27
C ILE A 176 10.77 -13.54 10.67
N VAL A 177 11.24 -14.39 9.76
CA VAL A 177 11.31 -15.84 9.97
C VAL A 177 12.61 -16.44 9.43
N VAL A 178 13.01 -17.57 9.99
CA VAL A 178 14.11 -18.36 9.41
C VAL A 178 13.56 -19.44 8.49
N ASN A 179 12.75 -20.38 9.00
CA ASN A 179 12.14 -21.48 8.22
C ASN A 179 10.63 -21.57 8.43
N MET A 180 10.16 -21.16 9.61
CA MET A 180 8.74 -21.21 9.94
C MET A 180 7.94 -20.35 8.97
N PHE A 181 6.71 -20.75 8.67
CA PHE A 181 5.81 -20.06 7.74
C PHE A 181 6.20 -20.13 6.26
N LEU A 182 7.43 -20.52 5.89
CA LEU A 182 7.84 -20.70 4.50
C LEU A 182 7.24 -21.96 3.87
N THR A 183 6.91 -22.95 4.69
CA THR A 183 6.24 -24.19 4.28
C THR A 183 4.97 -24.40 5.11
N GLY A 184 3.93 -24.98 4.50
CA GLY A 184 2.68 -25.33 5.21
C GLY A 184 1.79 -24.16 5.67
N PHE A 185 2.22 -22.92 5.54
CA PHE A 185 1.42 -21.74 5.90
C PHE A 185 0.55 -21.31 4.73
N ASP A 186 -0.73 -21.04 4.99
CA ASP A 186 -1.69 -20.59 3.99
C ASP A 186 -2.38 -19.31 4.47
N SER A 187 -2.22 -18.24 3.68
CA SER A 187 -2.82 -16.94 3.93
C SER A 187 -3.10 -16.21 2.62
N LYS A 188 -4.32 -15.79 2.43
CA LYS A 188 -4.71 -14.92 1.33
C LYS A 188 -4.19 -13.49 1.53
N GLN A 189 -4.09 -13.05 2.79
CA GLN A 189 -3.63 -11.72 3.18
C GLN A 189 -2.13 -11.51 2.96
N LEU A 190 -1.34 -12.60 2.89
CA LEU A 190 0.09 -12.52 2.63
C LEU A 190 0.35 -12.27 1.14
N SER A 191 0.88 -11.08 0.80
CA SER A 191 1.17 -10.70 -0.59
C SER A 191 2.64 -10.52 -0.89
N VAL A 192 3.48 -10.25 0.11
CA VAL A 192 4.89 -9.92 -0.09
C VAL A 192 5.80 -10.91 0.65
N LEU A 193 6.85 -11.35 -0.02
CA LEU A 193 7.95 -12.12 0.57
C LEU A 193 9.26 -11.38 0.30
N TYR A 194 9.89 -10.88 1.34
CA TYR A 194 11.26 -10.41 1.32
C TYR A 194 12.21 -11.59 1.58
N VAL A 195 13.28 -11.71 0.82
CA VAL A 195 14.19 -12.88 0.88
C VAL A 195 15.63 -12.43 1.02
N ASP A 196 16.21 -12.57 2.21
CA ASP A 196 17.66 -12.53 2.45
C ASP A 196 18.15 -13.89 2.95
N LYS A 197 17.81 -14.91 2.19
CA LYS A 197 18.09 -16.31 2.48
C LYS A 197 18.47 -17.05 1.22
N ASP A 198 19.39 -17.99 1.34
CA ASP A 198 19.75 -18.91 0.27
C ASP A 198 18.71 -20.02 0.15
N LEU A 199 17.75 -19.83 -0.78
CA LEU A 199 16.69 -20.80 -1.09
C LEU A 199 17.03 -21.57 -2.38
N LYS A 200 16.73 -22.87 -2.40
CA LYS A 200 17.04 -23.73 -3.54
C LYS A 200 15.82 -24.54 -3.97
N TYR A 201 15.64 -24.70 -5.28
CA TYR A 201 14.66 -25.59 -5.91
C TYR A 201 13.26 -25.56 -5.26
N HIS A 202 12.90 -26.67 -4.60
CA HIS A 202 11.59 -26.86 -4.01
C HIS A 202 11.28 -25.87 -2.90
N ASP A 203 12.23 -25.59 -2.00
CA ASP A 203 12.05 -24.66 -0.89
C ASP A 203 11.82 -23.24 -1.39
N LEU A 204 12.48 -22.85 -2.49
CA LEU A 204 12.33 -21.55 -3.13
C LEU A 204 10.89 -21.37 -3.65
N LEU A 205 10.38 -22.31 -4.46
CA LEU A 205 9.01 -22.21 -4.99
C LEU A 205 7.95 -22.39 -3.91
N GLN A 206 8.19 -23.19 -2.89
CA GLN A 206 7.29 -23.28 -1.74
C GLN A 206 7.18 -21.97 -0.98
N ALA A 207 8.30 -21.29 -0.74
CA ALA A 207 8.31 -19.99 -0.10
C ALA A 207 7.59 -18.93 -0.96
N TYR A 208 7.87 -18.87 -2.27
CA TYR A 208 7.20 -17.96 -3.20
C TYR A 208 5.68 -18.21 -3.22
N SER A 209 5.26 -19.47 -3.24
CA SER A 209 3.85 -19.85 -3.26
C SER A 209 3.06 -19.50 -1.98
N ARG A 210 3.73 -18.93 -0.98
CA ARG A 210 3.01 -18.34 0.17
C ARG A 210 2.30 -17.06 -0.19
N THR A 211 2.80 -16.32 -1.21
CA THR A 211 2.27 -15.00 -1.60
C THR A 211 1.21 -15.03 -2.69
N ASN A 212 1.06 -16.14 -3.41
CA ASN A 212 0.25 -16.20 -4.64
C ASN A 212 -1.19 -16.72 -4.45
N ARG A 213 -1.69 -16.75 -3.24
CA ARG A 213 -3.10 -17.10 -3.01
C ARG A 213 -4.02 -16.03 -3.53
N VAL A 214 -5.02 -16.47 -4.32
CA VAL A 214 -6.08 -15.59 -4.79
C VAL A 214 -6.88 -15.08 -3.60
N GLU A 215 -6.96 -13.77 -3.47
CA GLU A 215 -7.83 -13.12 -2.49
C GLU A 215 -8.98 -12.47 -3.25
N LYS A 216 -8.96 -11.17 -3.32
CA LYS A 216 -9.86 -10.33 -4.07
C LYS A 216 -9.16 -9.83 -5.33
N GLU A 217 -9.88 -9.19 -6.22
CA GLU A 217 -9.29 -8.51 -7.38
C GLU A 217 -8.26 -7.43 -7.01
N THR A 218 -8.18 -7.08 -5.72
CA THR A 218 -7.22 -6.12 -5.17
C THR A 218 -5.78 -6.65 -5.04
N LYS A 219 -5.57 -7.97 -5.22
CA LYS A 219 -4.25 -8.62 -5.18
C LYS A 219 -3.89 -9.12 -6.57
N PRO A 220 -3.13 -8.33 -7.36
CA PRO A 220 -2.86 -8.68 -8.76
C PRO A 220 -1.90 -9.86 -8.90
N PHE A 221 -0.92 -10.01 -8.02
CA PHE A 221 0.10 -11.07 -8.02
C PHE A 221 0.78 -11.19 -6.65
N GLY A 222 1.57 -12.27 -6.47
CA GLY A 222 2.50 -12.37 -5.36
C GLY A 222 3.77 -11.58 -5.63
N ILE A 223 4.28 -10.84 -4.65
CA ILE A 223 5.47 -10.01 -4.78
C ILE A 223 6.63 -10.66 -4.02
N ILE A 224 7.73 -10.89 -4.72
CA ILE A 224 8.96 -11.49 -4.18
C ILE A 224 10.09 -10.49 -4.35
N ILE A 225 10.75 -10.12 -3.26
CA ILE A 225 11.89 -9.20 -3.30
C ILE A 225 13.12 -9.92 -2.75
N CYS A 226 14.08 -10.20 -3.63
CA CYS A 226 15.28 -10.97 -3.34
C CYS A 226 16.48 -10.05 -3.10
N TYR A 227 17.07 -10.15 -1.92
CA TYR A 227 18.34 -9.49 -1.54
C TYR A 227 19.56 -10.41 -1.69
N ARG A 228 19.35 -11.60 -2.22
CA ARG A 228 20.35 -12.58 -2.64
C ARG A 228 20.29 -12.77 -4.14
N ASN A 229 21.39 -13.20 -4.75
CA ASN A 229 21.41 -13.55 -6.17
C ASN A 229 20.68 -14.89 -6.40
N LEU A 230 19.35 -14.84 -6.42
CA LEU A 230 18.51 -16.03 -6.62
C LEU A 230 17.99 -16.17 -8.05
N LYS A 231 18.38 -15.25 -8.98
CA LYS A 231 17.79 -15.23 -10.33
C LYS A 231 17.95 -16.56 -11.05
N LYS A 232 19.18 -17.06 -11.18
CA LYS A 232 19.47 -18.35 -11.85
C LYS A 232 18.72 -19.51 -11.19
N ARG A 233 18.74 -19.58 -9.84
CA ARG A 233 18.03 -20.63 -9.09
C ARG A 233 16.52 -20.54 -9.23
N THR A 234 15.98 -19.34 -9.35
CA THR A 234 14.56 -19.14 -9.64
C THR A 234 14.21 -19.62 -11.04
N ASP A 235 15.00 -19.25 -12.04
CA ASP A 235 14.79 -19.67 -13.43
C ASP A 235 14.90 -21.21 -13.57
N ASP A 236 15.89 -21.83 -12.93
CA ASP A 236 16.07 -23.28 -12.89
C ASP A 236 14.89 -23.98 -12.20
N ALA A 237 14.46 -23.47 -11.05
CA ALA A 237 13.32 -24.03 -10.32
C ALA A 237 12.02 -23.90 -11.12
N LEU A 238 11.74 -22.75 -11.70
CA LEU A 238 10.56 -22.53 -12.55
C LEU A 238 10.56 -23.46 -13.76
N THR A 239 11.69 -23.62 -14.43
CA THR A 239 11.85 -24.56 -15.57
C THR A 239 11.58 -26.01 -15.14
N LEU A 240 12.13 -26.42 -13.99
CA LEU A 240 11.95 -27.78 -13.46
C LEU A 240 10.48 -28.08 -13.13
N PHE A 241 9.78 -27.14 -12.49
CA PHE A 241 8.41 -27.36 -12.00
C PHE A 241 7.32 -27.00 -13.01
N SER A 242 7.63 -26.20 -14.03
CA SER A 242 6.71 -25.96 -15.16
C SER A 242 6.83 -27.03 -16.25
N LYS A 243 7.90 -27.84 -16.21
CA LYS A 243 8.28 -28.77 -17.30
C LYS A 243 8.39 -28.09 -18.66
N SER A 244 8.67 -26.79 -18.68
CA SER A 244 8.77 -25.93 -19.86
C SER A 244 9.87 -24.90 -19.66
N GLN A 245 10.61 -24.57 -20.71
CA GLN A 245 11.51 -23.41 -20.71
C GLN A 245 10.74 -22.10 -20.81
N ASP A 246 9.49 -22.15 -21.25
CA ASP A 246 8.61 -20.98 -21.29
C ASP A 246 7.95 -20.78 -19.91
N THR A 247 8.47 -19.84 -19.14
CA THR A 247 7.95 -19.41 -17.85
C THR A 247 6.97 -18.23 -17.97
N SER A 248 6.61 -17.85 -19.21
CA SER A 248 5.61 -16.82 -19.46
C SER A 248 4.28 -17.20 -18.80
N GLY A 249 3.65 -16.22 -18.13
CA GLY A 249 2.44 -16.44 -17.35
C GLY A 249 2.67 -16.88 -15.89
N ILE A 250 3.87 -17.38 -15.52
CA ILE A 250 4.23 -17.62 -14.11
C ILE A 250 4.89 -16.38 -13.51
N VAL A 251 5.87 -15.82 -14.23
CA VAL A 251 6.53 -14.56 -13.84
C VAL A 251 5.80 -13.41 -14.51
N VAL A 252 5.32 -12.51 -13.69
CA VAL A 252 4.60 -11.30 -14.12
C VAL A 252 5.59 -10.31 -14.72
N PRO A 253 5.28 -9.66 -15.84
CA PRO A 253 6.14 -8.66 -16.48
C PRO A 253 6.49 -7.49 -15.55
N GLY A 254 7.52 -6.71 -15.94
CA GLY A 254 7.95 -5.52 -15.20
C GLY A 254 7.07 -4.28 -15.45
N TYR A 255 7.46 -3.18 -14.82
CA TYR A 255 6.75 -1.89 -14.81
C TYR A 255 6.31 -1.40 -16.20
N GLN A 256 7.21 -1.42 -17.18
CA GLN A 256 6.94 -0.90 -18.54
C GLN A 256 5.76 -1.60 -19.23
N TYR A 257 5.60 -2.89 -19.03
CA TYR A 257 4.45 -3.65 -19.57
C TYR A 257 3.12 -3.11 -19.02
N PHE A 258 3.07 -2.82 -17.72
CA PHE A 258 1.85 -2.29 -17.10
C PHE A 258 1.57 -0.85 -17.52
N VAL A 259 2.60 -0.03 -17.75
CA VAL A 259 2.46 1.31 -18.36
C VAL A 259 1.81 1.21 -19.73
N GLU A 260 2.31 0.32 -20.60
CA GLU A 260 1.76 0.12 -21.94
C GLU A 260 0.31 -0.36 -21.88
N LYS A 261 0.00 -1.33 -21.00
CA LYS A 261 -1.36 -1.84 -20.84
C LYS A 261 -2.32 -0.83 -20.24
N PHE A 262 -1.88 -0.03 -19.28
CA PHE A 262 -2.67 1.07 -18.75
C PHE A 262 -3.02 2.08 -19.83
N ASN A 263 -2.02 2.53 -20.61
CA ASN A 263 -2.21 3.48 -21.70
C ASN A 263 -3.14 2.91 -22.81
N GLU A 264 -2.99 1.61 -23.15
CA GLU A 264 -3.90 0.93 -24.08
C GLU A 264 -5.36 0.97 -23.55
N MET A 265 -5.57 0.74 -22.27
CA MET A 265 -6.91 0.79 -21.67
C MET A 265 -7.46 2.21 -21.56
N VAL A 266 -6.60 3.22 -21.35
CA VAL A 266 -7.02 4.63 -21.40
C VAL A 266 -7.53 4.98 -22.80
N MET A 267 -6.86 4.54 -23.86
CA MET A 267 -7.35 4.77 -25.23
C MET A 267 -8.70 4.12 -25.46
N LYS A 268 -8.89 2.87 -25.04
CA LYS A 268 -10.19 2.17 -25.12
C LYS A 268 -11.27 2.86 -24.31
N LEU A 269 -10.93 3.37 -23.13
CA LEU A 269 -11.87 4.12 -22.29
C LEU A 269 -12.33 5.39 -23.00
N LYS A 270 -11.40 6.12 -23.64
CA LYS A 270 -11.73 7.35 -24.39
C LYS A 270 -12.53 7.09 -25.68
N GLU A 271 -12.48 5.89 -26.25
CA GLU A 271 -13.40 5.49 -27.33
C GLU A 271 -14.84 5.33 -26.83
N VAL A 272 -15.04 4.90 -25.59
CA VAL A 272 -16.37 4.71 -24.96
C VAL A 272 -16.87 6.01 -24.34
N ALA A 273 -16.02 6.72 -23.62
CA ALA A 273 -16.29 7.99 -22.95
C ALA A 273 -15.08 8.91 -23.14
N LEU A 274 -15.16 9.87 -24.06
CA LEU A 274 -14.04 10.75 -24.39
C LEU A 274 -13.60 11.62 -23.19
N TYR A 275 -14.57 12.04 -22.40
CA TYR A 275 -14.40 12.80 -21.16
C TYR A 275 -15.24 12.17 -20.04
N PRO A 276 -14.92 12.37 -18.77
CA PRO A 276 -15.71 11.86 -17.64
C PRO A 276 -17.20 12.25 -17.72
N GLU A 277 -17.49 13.50 -18.11
CA GLU A 277 -18.87 14.02 -18.25
C GLU A 277 -19.68 13.31 -19.36
N SER A 278 -19.00 12.69 -20.33
CA SER A 278 -19.67 11.91 -21.37
C SER A 278 -20.49 10.74 -20.81
N VAL A 279 -20.07 10.23 -19.63
CA VAL A 279 -20.77 9.12 -18.95
C VAL A 279 -22.16 9.56 -18.47
N ASP A 280 -22.34 10.82 -18.05
CA ASP A 280 -23.62 11.35 -17.57
C ASP A 280 -24.67 11.44 -18.68
N THR A 281 -24.21 11.61 -19.91
CA THR A 281 -25.07 11.74 -21.10
C THR A 281 -25.35 10.42 -21.82
N MET A 282 -24.78 9.30 -21.35
CA MET A 282 -25.03 7.97 -21.92
C MET A 282 -26.45 7.53 -21.68
N GLN A 283 -27.23 7.46 -22.76
CA GLN A 283 -28.62 7.01 -22.74
C GLN A 283 -28.76 5.47 -22.86
N SER A 284 -27.74 4.82 -23.42
CA SER A 284 -27.74 3.38 -23.63
C SER A 284 -27.11 2.67 -22.43
N GLU A 285 -27.83 1.73 -21.81
CA GLU A 285 -27.29 0.86 -20.77
C GLU A 285 -26.13 0.00 -21.26
N ASP A 286 -26.11 -0.37 -22.55
CA ASP A 286 -24.99 -1.12 -23.14
C ASP A 286 -23.70 -0.29 -23.17
N ASP A 287 -23.79 1.03 -23.39
CA ASP A 287 -22.60 1.90 -23.36
C ASP A 287 -22.14 2.15 -21.93
N GLN A 288 -23.05 2.29 -20.98
CA GLN A 288 -22.73 2.34 -19.55
C GLN A 288 -22.04 1.04 -19.11
N LYS A 289 -22.51 -0.12 -19.56
CA LYS A 289 -21.88 -1.42 -19.31
C LYS A 289 -20.47 -1.51 -19.87
N LYS A 290 -20.26 -1.07 -21.12
CA LYS A 290 -18.92 -1.01 -21.74
C LYS A 290 -17.99 -0.12 -20.93
N PHE A 291 -18.46 1.05 -20.49
CA PHE A 291 -17.69 1.95 -19.64
C PHE A 291 -17.28 1.27 -18.35
N VAL A 292 -18.20 0.64 -17.63
CA VAL A 292 -17.92 -0.05 -16.35
C VAL A 292 -16.87 -1.14 -16.53
N ILE A 293 -17.01 -1.98 -17.56
CA ILE A 293 -16.06 -3.08 -17.84
C ILE A 293 -14.67 -2.51 -18.18
N THR A 294 -14.62 -1.50 -19.06
CA THR A 294 -13.35 -0.92 -19.51
C THR A 294 -12.63 -0.19 -18.37
N PHE A 295 -13.36 0.59 -17.57
CA PHE A 295 -12.78 1.30 -16.42
C PHE A 295 -12.32 0.34 -15.33
N ARG A 296 -13.04 -0.75 -15.08
CA ARG A 296 -12.61 -1.82 -14.17
C ARG A 296 -11.28 -2.44 -14.59
N GLU A 297 -11.13 -2.78 -15.88
CA GLU A 297 -9.87 -3.35 -16.39
C GLU A 297 -8.72 -2.33 -16.33
N LEU A 298 -8.97 -1.05 -16.63
CA LEU A 298 -8.00 0.03 -16.46
C LEU A 298 -7.52 0.11 -15.01
N THR A 299 -8.46 0.06 -14.06
CA THR A 299 -8.14 0.12 -12.63
C THR A 299 -7.28 -1.06 -12.17
N LYS A 300 -7.47 -2.27 -12.72
CA LYS A 300 -6.61 -3.43 -12.43
C LYS A 300 -5.16 -3.19 -12.84
N TYR A 301 -4.94 -2.57 -14.02
CA TYR A 301 -3.58 -2.22 -14.45
C TYR A 301 -2.98 -1.10 -13.58
N LEU A 302 -3.77 -0.11 -13.19
CA LEU A 302 -3.33 0.92 -12.25
C LEU A 302 -2.88 0.32 -10.91
N GLN A 303 -3.65 -0.61 -10.37
CA GLN A 303 -3.30 -1.29 -9.13
C GLN A 303 -1.99 -2.07 -9.23
N SER A 304 -1.76 -2.70 -10.39
CA SER A 304 -0.48 -3.36 -10.65
C SER A 304 0.66 -2.35 -10.67
N LEU A 305 0.49 -1.21 -11.35
CA LEU A 305 1.46 -0.11 -11.39
C LEU A 305 1.79 0.44 -10.00
N GLN A 306 0.79 0.63 -9.15
CA GLN A 306 0.96 1.15 -7.79
C GLN A 306 1.80 0.26 -6.87
N THR A 307 2.08 -0.98 -7.25
CA THR A 307 3.00 -1.87 -6.51
C THR A 307 4.47 -1.61 -6.83
N PHE A 308 4.77 -0.87 -7.88
CA PHE A 308 6.12 -0.52 -8.29
C PHE A 308 6.56 0.79 -7.65
N ILE A 309 7.85 0.87 -7.30
CA ILE A 309 8.45 2.06 -6.67
C ILE A 309 8.52 3.23 -7.66
N GLU A 310 8.68 2.90 -8.94
CA GLU A 310 8.79 3.85 -10.04
C GLU A 310 7.46 4.55 -10.35
N PHE A 311 6.35 4.05 -9.81
CA PHE A 311 5.03 4.58 -10.13
C PHE A 311 4.82 6.00 -9.61
N SER A 312 4.44 6.88 -10.52
CA SER A 312 3.88 8.21 -10.25
C SER A 312 2.96 8.62 -11.40
N PHE A 313 1.81 9.23 -11.10
CA PHE A 313 0.97 9.82 -12.14
C PHE A 313 1.63 10.99 -12.87
N ASP A 314 2.58 11.67 -12.23
CA ASP A 314 3.28 12.85 -12.79
C ASP A 314 4.38 12.47 -13.79
N GLN A 315 4.59 11.19 -14.05
CA GLN A 315 5.56 10.74 -15.05
C GLN A 315 4.96 10.85 -16.45
N ASP A 316 5.76 11.35 -17.40
CA ASP A 316 5.39 11.50 -18.81
C ASP A 316 4.98 10.21 -19.52
N ALA A 317 5.19 9.04 -18.88
CA ALA A 317 4.84 7.74 -19.44
C ALA A 317 3.34 7.43 -19.45
N LEU A 318 2.54 8.06 -18.57
CA LEU A 318 1.10 7.85 -18.48
C LEU A 318 0.33 8.93 -19.24
N ILE A 319 -0.65 8.49 -20.06
CA ILE A 319 -1.48 9.38 -20.90
C ILE A 319 -2.78 9.83 -20.23
N MET A 320 -2.95 9.52 -18.94
CA MET A 320 -4.05 9.96 -18.09
C MET A 320 -3.50 10.53 -16.81
N SER A 321 -3.95 11.71 -16.39
CA SER A 321 -3.59 12.29 -15.11
C SER A 321 -4.35 11.62 -13.94
N GLU A 322 -3.85 11.79 -12.71
CA GLU A 322 -4.53 11.31 -11.52
C GLU A 322 -5.93 11.92 -11.40
N GLN A 323 -6.08 13.24 -11.65
CA GLN A 323 -7.37 13.92 -11.61
C GLN A 323 -8.36 13.33 -12.61
N GLU A 324 -7.94 13.13 -13.87
CA GLU A 324 -8.79 12.52 -14.89
C GLU A 324 -9.25 11.11 -14.50
N TYR A 325 -8.34 10.30 -13.93
CA TYR A 325 -8.69 8.98 -13.40
C TYR A 325 -9.73 9.06 -12.28
N GLN A 326 -9.57 10.00 -11.34
CA GLN A 326 -10.50 10.16 -10.22
C GLN A 326 -11.87 10.64 -10.69
N ASP A 327 -11.92 11.47 -11.72
CA ASP A 327 -13.18 11.92 -12.31
C ASP A 327 -13.94 10.75 -12.97
N TYR A 328 -13.28 9.89 -13.75
CA TYR A 328 -13.88 8.66 -14.26
C TYR A 328 -14.32 7.70 -13.15
N LYS A 329 -13.50 7.57 -12.09
CA LYS A 329 -13.83 6.73 -10.92
C LYS A 329 -15.12 7.21 -10.25
N SER A 330 -15.32 8.51 -10.11
CA SER A 330 -16.56 9.06 -9.55
C SER A 330 -17.79 8.67 -10.38
N LYS A 331 -17.68 8.71 -11.72
CA LYS A 331 -18.75 8.27 -12.62
C LYS A 331 -19.06 6.77 -12.49
N TYR A 332 -18.03 5.96 -12.35
CA TYR A 332 -18.18 4.52 -12.07
C TYR A 332 -18.96 4.26 -10.77
N LEU A 333 -18.59 4.95 -9.68
CA LEU A 333 -19.26 4.82 -8.39
C LEU A 333 -20.72 5.34 -8.43
N MET A 334 -20.99 6.38 -9.21
CA MET A 334 -22.36 6.87 -9.44
C MET A 334 -23.23 5.82 -10.14
N LEU A 335 -22.73 5.17 -11.19
CA LEU A 335 -23.48 4.10 -11.88
C LEU A 335 -23.74 2.93 -10.93
N TYR A 336 -22.77 2.57 -10.09
CA TYR A 336 -22.96 1.55 -9.05
C TYR A 336 -24.08 1.92 -8.05
N SER A 337 -24.06 3.16 -7.56
CA SER A 337 -25.05 3.64 -6.59
C SER A 337 -26.46 3.64 -7.19
N ARG A 338 -26.62 4.02 -8.47
CA ARG A 338 -27.88 3.93 -9.19
C ARG A 338 -28.37 2.49 -9.29
N GLN A 339 -27.52 1.54 -9.69
CA GLN A 339 -27.86 0.11 -9.76
C GLN A 339 -28.37 -0.43 -8.40
N LYS A 340 -27.75 0.00 -7.30
CA LYS A 340 -28.11 -0.45 -5.96
C LYS A 340 -29.48 0.08 -5.51
N THR A 341 -29.84 1.27 -5.96
CA THR A 341 -31.11 1.94 -5.60
C THR A 341 -32.27 1.41 -6.46
N ASP A 342 -32.04 1.14 -7.73
CA ASP A 342 -33.07 0.76 -8.71
C ASP A 342 -33.21 -0.77 -8.89
N ARG A 343 -32.93 -1.59 -7.88
CA ARG A 343 -32.99 -3.06 -7.96
C ARG A 343 -34.36 -3.65 -8.43
N GLU A 344 -35.42 -2.89 -8.43
CA GLU A 344 -36.75 -3.31 -8.89
C GLU A 344 -36.92 -3.17 -10.42
N VAL A 345 -36.00 -2.49 -11.12
CA VAL A 345 -36.03 -2.33 -12.58
C VAL A 345 -35.08 -3.32 -13.22
N VAL A 346 -35.56 -4.04 -14.25
CA VAL A 346 -34.69 -4.94 -15.04
C VAL A 346 -33.74 -4.07 -15.87
N SER A 347 -32.48 -4.03 -15.45
CA SER A 347 -31.40 -3.26 -16.10
C SER A 347 -30.28 -4.21 -16.54
N VAL A 348 -29.68 -3.94 -17.70
CA VAL A 348 -28.48 -4.66 -18.19
C VAL A 348 -27.30 -4.49 -17.25
N LEU A 349 -27.28 -3.41 -16.46
CA LEU A 349 -26.26 -3.18 -15.42
C LEU A 349 -26.38 -4.18 -14.25
N ASN A 350 -27.52 -4.85 -14.05
CA ASN A 350 -27.69 -5.86 -13.02
C ASN A 350 -26.84 -7.12 -13.27
N ASP A 351 -26.45 -7.34 -14.53
CA ASP A 351 -25.56 -8.45 -14.94
C ASP A 351 -24.09 -8.07 -14.93
N VAL A 352 -23.76 -6.82 -14.55
CA VAL A 352 -22.37 -6.34 -14.48
C VAL A 352 -21.86 -6.52 -13.07
N ASP A 353 -20.74 -7.25 -12.95
CA ASP A 353 -19.99 -7.36 -11.72
C ASP A 353 -19.21 -6.06 -11.49
N PHE A 354 -19.73 -5.20 -10.63
CA PHE A 354 -19.02 -4.01 -10.15
C PHE A 354 -18.00 -4.41 -9.10
N CYS A 355 -16.75 -4.33 -9.44
CA CYS A 355 -15.65 -4.57 -8.51
C CYS A 355 -15.47 -3.39 -7.56
N ILE A 356 -16.38 -3.25 -6.59
CA ILE A 356 -16.34 -2.18 -5.60
C ILE A 356 -15.10 -2.30 -4.70
N GLU A 357 -14.70 -3.52 -4.37
CA GLU A 357 -13.50 -3.78 -3.56
C GLU A 357 -12.22 -3.19 -4.16
N ILE A 358 -12.13 -3.13 -5.49
CA ILE A 358 -11.06 -2.42 -6.20
C ILE A 358 -11.16 -0.92 -5.94
N MET A 359 -12.38 -0.38 -5.89
CA MET A 359 -12.62 1.05 -5.72
C MET A 359 -12.57 1.50 -4.26
N GLU A 360 -12.98 0.64 -3.31
CA GLU A 360 -12.92 0.92 -1.87
C GLU A 360 -11.49 0.90 -1.33
N SER A 361 -10.60 0.14 -1.94
CA SER A 361 -9.19 0.16 -1.56
C SER A 361 -8.45 1.41 -2.07
N ASP A 362 -8.95 2.02 -3.13
CA ASP A 362 -8.65 3.37 -3.56
C ASP A 362 -9.67 4.27 -2.85
N ARG A 363 -9.25 4.88 -1.79
CA ARG A 363 -10.04 5.65 -0.82
C ARG A 363 -10.94 6.68 -1.49
N ILE A 364 -12.15 6.84 -0.96
CA ILE A 364 -13.02 7.99 -1.23
C ILE A 364 -12.17 9.25 -1.17
N ASN A 365 -12.10 9.99 -2.27
CA ASN A 365 -11.28 11.18 -2.36
C ASN A 365 -12.14 12.45 -2.46
N VAL A 366 -11.47 13.60 -2.42
CA VAL A 366 -12.13 14.90 -2.50
C VAL A 366 -12.92 15.06 -3.80
N ALA A 367 -12.39 14.59 -4.94
CA ALA A 367 -13.08 14.67 -6.23
C ALA A 367 -14.39 13.89 -6.25
N TYR A 368 -14.45 12.71 -5.66
CA TYR A 368 -15.68 11.94 -5.50
C TYR A 368 -16.73 12.71 -4.68
N ILE A 369 -16.32 13.26 -3.53
CA ILE A 369 -17.23 14.05 -2.68
C ILE A 369 -17.72 15.30 -3.41
N MET A 370 -16.84 16.02 -4.12
CA MET A 370 -17.23 17.18 -4.90
C MET A 370 -18.24 16.83 -6.02
N ASN A 371 -18.06 15.66 -6.66
CA ASN A 371 -19.04 15.17 -7.63
C ASN A 371 -20.39 14.81 -7.00
N LEU A 372 -20.40 14.23 -5.81
CA LEU A 372 -21.66 14.02 -5.07
C LEU A 372 -22.35 15.36 -4.77
N ILE A 373 -21.59 16.38 -4.37
CA ILE A 373 -22.11 17.72 -4.09
C ILE A 373 -22.70 18.37 -5.36
N ARG A 374 -22.03 18.25 -6.53
CA ARG A 374 -22.53 18.74 -7.82
C ARG A 374 -23.82 18.05 -8.28
N ASN A 375 -24.06 16.83 -7.85
CA ASN A 375 -25.25 16.04 -8.20
C ASN A 375 -26.38 16.14 -7.16
N ILE A 376 -26.30 17.07 -6.22
CA ILE A 376 -27.40 17.34 -5.27
C ILE A 376 -28.62 17.85 -6.06
N HIS A 377 -29.80 17.33 -5.74
CA HIS A 377 -31.06 17.77 -6.34
C HIS A 377 -31.54 19.07 -5.70
N PHE A 378 -31.19 20.22 -6.31
CA PHE A 378 -31.52 21.54 -5.78
C PHE A 378 -33.01 21.90 -5.95
N ASP A 379 -33.72 21.27 -6.90
CA ASP A 379 -35.13 21.53 -7.21
C ASP A 379 -36.08 20.94 -6.15
N ASP A 380 -35.69 19.90 -5.42
CA ASP A 380 -36.49 19.25 -4.37
C ASP A 380 -35.82 19.38 -3.01
N LYS A 381 -36.38 20.17 -2.12
CA LYS A 381 -35.83 20.39 -0.79
C LYS A 381 -35.66 19.11 0.04
N LYS A 382 -36.57 18.14 -0.07
CA LYS A 382 -36.47 16.89 0.68
C LYS A 382 -35.34 16.00 0.14
N GLN A 383 -35.19 15.98 -1.19
CA GLN A 383 -34.13 15.23 -1.82
C GLN A 383 -32.78 15.89 -1.54
N LYS A 384 -32.70 17.21 -1.62
CA LYS A 384 -31.51 17.98 -1.23
C LYS A 384 -31.03 17.66 0.20
N ASP A 385 -31.94 17.66 1.17
CA ASP A 385 -31.63 17.35 2.56
C ASP A 385 -31.14 15.89 2.71
N TYR A 386 -31.73 14.97 1.96
CA TYR A 386 -31.29 13.57 1.92
C TYR A 386 -29.90 13.42 1.29
N ASP A 387 -29.65 14.07 0.16
CA ASP A 387 -28.36 14.02 -0.54
C ASP A 387 -27.25 14.59 0.33
N ILE A 388 -27.46 15.74 0.99
CA ILE A 388 -26.51 16.33 1.93
C ILE A 388 -26.22 15.37 3.08
N LYS A 389 -27.24 14.73 3.64
CA LYS A 389 -27.05 13.76 4.73
C LYS A 389 -26.25 12.56 4.27
N HIS A 390 -26.54 12.02 3.08
CA HIS A 390 -25.79 10.91 2.49
C HIS A 390 -24.29 11.26 2.30
N ILE A 391 -24.00 12.45 1.75
CA ILE A 391 -22.61 12.92 1.57
C ILE A 391 -21.87 13.01 2.91
N LYS A 392 -22.54 13.50 3.95
CA LYS A 392 -21.94 13.55 5.32
C LYS A 392 -21.67 12.15 5.89
N GLU A 393 -22.55 11.18 5.61
CA GLU A 393 -22.32 9.79 6.02
C GLU A 393 -21.11 9.20 5.30
N GLU A 394 -20.94 9.47 4.00
CA GLU A 394 -19.75 9.05 3.23
C GLU A 394 -18.47 9.71 3.76
N LEU A 395 -18.50 11.04 4.04
CA LEU A 395 -17.38 11.75 4.66
C LEU A 395 -16.97 11.16 6.01
N SER A 396 -17.96 10.71 6.82
CA SER A 396 -17.68 10.16 8.15
C SER A 396 -17.12 8.73 8.13
N ARG A 397 -17.25 8.01 7.00
CA ARG A 397 -16.76 6.65 6.81
C ARG A 397 -15.38 6.59 6.16
N THR A 398 -14.84 7.73 5.75
CA THR A 398 -13.58 7.74 5.03
C THR A 398 -12.40 7.37 5.95
N ASP A 399 -11.48 6.58 5.41
CA ASP A 399 -10.16 6.31 5.97
C ASP A 399 -9.01 6.94 5.13
N ASN A 400 -9.37 7.70 4.09
CA ASN A 400 -8.43 8.39 3.21
C ASN A 400 -7.73 9.54 3.96
N PRO A 401 -6.39 9.52 4.16
CA PRO A 401 -5.69 10.59 4.88
C PRO A 401 -5.82 11.98 4.24
N GLN A 402 -5.88 12.08 2.92
CA GLN A 402 -6.07 13.35 2.22
C GLN A 402 -7.48 13.89 2.46
N LEU A 403 -8.49 13.01 2.34
CA LEU A 403 -9.87 13.40 2.59
C LEU A 403 -10.11 13.68 4.08
N LEU A 404 -9.51 12.90 5.00
CA LEU A 404 -9.60 13.16 6.45
C LEU A 404 -9.13 14.57 6.82
N ARG A 405 -8.11 15.10 6.13
CA ARG A 405 -7.63 16.47 6.32
C ARG A 405 -8.65 17.52 5.85
N LYS A 406 -9.43 17.17 4.81
CA LYS A 406 -10.44 18.07 4.21
C LYS A 406 -11.88 17.81 4.71
N VAL A 407 -12.12 16.75 5.50
CA VAL A 407 -13.47 16.41 6.00
C VAL A 407 -14.13 17.57 6.72
N GLU A 408 -13.42 18.24 7.62
CA GLU A 408 -13.96 19.38 8.38
C GLU A 408 -14.36 20.54 7.46
N ILE A 409 -13.53 20.82 6.43
CA ILE A 409 -13.79 21.87 5.45
C ILE A 409 -14.99 21.53 4.60
N LEU A 410 -15.06 20.28 4.10
CA LEU A 410 -16.18 19.81 3.26
C LEU A 410 -17.50 19.74 4.05
N GLN A 411 -17.46 19.32 5.32
CA GLN A 411 -18.64 19.35 6.19
C GLN A 411 -19.10 20.78 6.46
N ALA A 412 -18.16 21.69 6.75
CA ALA A 412 -18.49 23.10 6.96
C ALA A 412 -19.02 23.76 5.67
N PHE A 413 -18.49 23.39 4.51
CA PHE A 413 -19.00 23.85 3.20
C PHE A 413 -20.43 23.37 2.96
N LEU A 414 -20.73 22.10 3.20
CA LEU A 414 -22.08 21.54 3.12
C LEU A 414 -23.05 22.28 4.05
N ASP A 415 -22.66 22.55 5.29
CA ASP A 415 -23.51 23.15 6.30
C ASP A 415 -23.77 24.65 6.10
N ARG A 416 -22.76 25.40 5.64
CA ARG A 416 -22.80 26.86 5.59
C ARG A 416 -23.16 27.41 4.21
N VAL A 417 -22.73 26.72 3.15
CA VAL A 417 -22.83 27.23 1.77
C VAL A 417 -23.86 26.43 0.97
N VAL A 418 -23.68 25.09 0.85
CA VAL A 418 -24.51 24.24 -0.02
C VAL A 418 -26.00 24.29 0.36
N VAL A 419 -26.30 24.37 1.66
CA VAL A 419 -27.67 24.52 2.15
C VAL A 419 -28.37 25.77 1.55
N GLY A 420 -27.60 26.85 1.33
CA GLY A 420 -28.10 28.11 0.80
C GLY A 420 -28.09 28.24 -0.74
N LEU A 421 -27.39 27.35 -1.46
CA LEU A 421 -27.33 27.38 -2.94
C LEU A 421 -28.63 26.91 -3.57
N GLU A 422 -28.95 27.49 -4.72
CA GLU A 422 -30.15 27.16 -5.52
C GLU A 422 -29.81 26.38 -6.79
N SER A 423 -28.52 26.35 -7.21
CA SER A 423 -28.04 25.68 -8.43
C SER A 423 -26.73 24.98 -8.23
N ALA A 424 -26.52 23.88 -8.95
CA ALA A 424 -25.26 23.16 -9.02
C ALA A 424 -24.13 23.94 -9.72
N ASP A 425 -24.46 24.85 -10.62
CA ASP A 425 -23.49 25.59 -11.43
C ASP A 425 -22.61 26.55 -10.60
N GLU A 426 -23.07 26.89 -9.39
CA GLU A 426 -22.35 27.80 -8.48
C GLU A 426 -21.40 27.06 -7.53
N ILE A 427 -21.42 25.73 -7.46
CA ILE A 427 -20.74 24.95 -6.42
C ILE A 427 -19.23 25.13 -6.47
N ASP A 428 -18.61 25.05 -7.65
CA ASP A 428 -17.14 25.11 -7.78
C ASP A 428 -16.61 26.51 -7.43
N ALA A 429 -17.29 27.57 -7.85
CA ALA A 429 -16.95 28.94 -7.48
C ALA A 429 -17.14 29.13 -5.97
N ALA A 430 -18.28 28.72 -5.43
CA ALA A 430 -18.59 28.82 -4.02
C ALA A 430 -17.63 28.01 -3.13
N TYR A 431 -17.18 26.82 -3.57
CA TYR A 431 -16.20 26.04 -2.85
C TYR A 431 -14.83 26.71 -2.82
N ASN A 432 -14.35 27.22 -3.96
CA ASN A 432 -13.08 27.95 -4.03
C ASN A 432 -13.07 29.19 -3.15
N ASP A 433 -14.16 29.97 -3.15
CA ASP A 433 -14.29 31.15 -2.31
C ASP A 433 -14.31 30.77 -0.82
N PHE A 434 -15.08 29.74 -0.46
CA PHE A 434 -15.16 29.22 0.90
C PHE A 434 -13.82 28.67 1.40
N GLU A 435 -13.11 27.89 0.57
CA GLU A 435 -11.79 27.34 0.92
C GLU A 435 -10.76 28.47 1.15
N ASN A 436 -10.76 29.49 0.29
CA ASN A 436 -9.88 30.65 0.44
C ASN A 436 -10.20 31.48 1.69
N GLU A 437 -11.47 31.61 2.05
CA GLU A 437 -11.89 32.29 3.29
C GLU A 437 -11.48 31.45 4.51
N ALA A 438 -11.71 30.15 4.50
CA ALA A 438 -11.31 29.22 5.57
C ALA A 438 -9.78 29.23 5.80
N LYS A 439 -8.98 29.25 4.73
CA LYS A 439 -7.51 29.42 4.80
C LYS A 439 -7.13 30.69 5.56
N ARG A 440 -7.74 31.80 5.21
CA ARG A 440 -7.46 33.12 5.85
C ARG A 440 -7.91 33.15 7.30
N GLU A 441 -9.11 32.66 7.61
CA GLU A 441 -9.63 32.58 8.97
C GLU A 441 -8.71 31.74 9.88
N GLU A 442 -8.20 30.62 9.42
CA GLU A 442 -7.30 29.75 10.18
C GLU A 442 -5.94 30.41 10.46
N ILE A 443 -5.36 31.12 9.48
CA ILE A 443 -4.13 31.90 9.66
C ILE A 443 -4.35 33.02 10.70
N VAL A 444 -5.44 33.78 10.59
CA VAL A 444 -5.77 34.88 11.51
C VAL A 444 -6.03 34.34 12.93
N ALA A 445 -6.75 33.22 13.05
CA ALA A 445 -7.03 32.63 14.35
C ALA A 445 -5.74 32.14 15.06
N PHE A 446 -4.84 31.49 14.32
CA PHE A 446 -3.55 31.06 14.86
C PHE A 446 -2.68 32.25 15.24
N ALA A 447 -2.59 33.28 14.37
CA ALA A 447 -1.84 34.51 14.62
C ALA A 447 -2.33 35.21 15.90
N LYS A 448 -3.65 35.29 16.08
CA LYS A 448 -4.27 35.86 17.27
C LYS A 448 -3.98 35.04 18.54
N THR A 449 -3.99 33.73 18.45
CA THR A 449 -3.72 32.81 19.59
C THR A 449 -2.27 32.93 20.06
N GLU A 450 -1.33 33.06 19.13
CA GLU A 450 0.10 33.14 19.43
C GLU A 450 0.59 34.59 19.59
N ASP A 451 -0.31 35.56 19.40
CA ASP A 451 -0.03 37.01 19.49
C ASP A 451 1.13 37.44 18.57
N ILE A 452 1.00 37.06 17.28
CA ILE A 452 1.92 37.37 16.17
C ILE A 452 1.18 37.99 15.00
N ASP A 453 1.91 38.59 14.07
CA ASP A 453 1.32 39.19 12.88
C ASP A 453 0.87 38.14 11.87
N SER A 454 -0.38 38.20 11.41
CA SER A 454 -0.94 37.30 10.42
C SER A 454 -0.33 37.51 9.02
N SER A 455 0.12 38.71 8.67
CA SER A 455 0.79 38.97 7.40
C SER A 455 2.12 38.24 7.32
N MET A 456 2.90 38.23 8.41
CA MET A 456 4.14 37.48 8.51
C MET A 456 3.90 35.96 8.26
N LEU A 457 2.83 35.39 8.84
CA LEU A 457 2.49 33.99 8.62
C LEU A 457 2.11 33.69 7.17
N THR A 458 1.33 34.59 6.55
CA THR A 458 0.92 34.44 5.15
C THR A 458 2.15 34.45 4.22
N ASP A 459 3.11 35.35 4.46
CA ASP A 459 4.35 35.41 3.68
C ASP A 459 5.18 34.12 3.83
N ILE A 460 5.32 33.63 5.07
CA ILE A 460 6.09 32.39 5.32
C ILE A 460 5.40 31.17 4.69
N ILE A 461 4.07 31.07 4.75
CA ILE A 461 3.30 30.00 4.09
C ILE A 461 3.54 30.04 2.58
N SER A 462 3.44 31.23 1.96
CA SER A 462 3.68 31.40 0.52
C SER A 462 5.12 31.04 0.12
N GLU A 463 6.11 31.40 0.94
CA GLU A 463 7.51 31.00 0.73
C GLU A 463 7.70 29.48 0.82
N TYR A 464 7.01 28.83 1.76
CA TYR A 464 7.06 27.38 1.93
C TYR A 464 6.35 26.64 0.78
N GLU A 465 5.19 27.11 0.36
CA GLU A 465 4.46 26.55 -0.80
C GLU A 465 5.27 26.64 -2.09
N PHE A 466 6.06 27.71 -2.26
CA PHE A 466 6.92 27.90 -3.44
C PHE A 466 8.22 27.09 -3.39
N SER A 467 8.89 27.04 -2.21
CA SER A 467 10.25 26.49 -2.09
C SER A 467 10.29 25.03 -1.62
N GLY A 468 9.21 24.54 -0.98
CA GLY A 468 9.16 23.25 -0.30
C GLY A 468 10.09 23.15 0.92
N THR A 469 10.77 24.25 1.28
CA THR A 469 11.75 24.28 2.39
C THR A 469 11.37 25.29 3.45
N MET A 470 11.57 24.94 4.73
CA MET A 470 11.24 25.79 5.86
C MET A 470 12.51 26.09 6.68
N ASP A 471 12.85 27.38 6.80
CA ASP A 471 13.98 27.83 7.61
C ASP A 471 13.50 28.38 8.96
N ALA A 472 13.69 27.59 10.02
CA ALA A 472 13.38 27.98 11.39
C ALA A 472 14.18 29.21 11.87
N GLY A 473 15.35 29.48 11.27
CA GLY A 473 16.15 30.68 11.54
C GLY A 473 15.45 31.93 11.01
N ASN A 474 15.00 31.88 9.77
CA ASN A 474 14.24 32.97 9.12
C ASN A 474 12.94 33.29 9.90
N ILE A 475 12.18 32.26 10.28
CA ILE A 475 10.95 32.41 11.08
C ILE A 475 11.27 33.11 12.41
N ARG A 476 12.33 32.65 13.10
CA ARG A 476 12.76 33.23 14.37
C ARG A 476 13.11 34.72 14.24
N ASP A 477 13.80 35.10 13.18
CA ASP A 477 14.28 36.47 13.00
C ASP A 477 13.15 37.45 12.62
N ARG A 478 12.07 36.98 11.99
CA ARG A 478 10.84 37.76 11.69
C ARG A 478 9.94 37.98 12.91
N ILE A 479 10.13 37.23 14.01
CA ILE A 479 9.37 37.45 15.26
C ILE A 479 9.98 38.68 15.97
N GLU A 480 9.36 39.83 15.82
CA GLU A 480 9.85 41.11 16.40
C GLU A 480 9.61 41.22 17.91
N LYS A 481 8.68 40.41 18.46
CA LYS A 481 8.30 40.46 19.88
C LYS A 481 9.44 40.08 20.80
N PRO A 482 9.86 40.92 21.75
CA PRO A 482 10.88 40.58 22.73
C PRO A 482 10.38 39.52 23.69
N MET A 483 11.05 38.34 23.71
CA MET A 483 10.72 37.23 24.59
C MET A 483 11.96 36.39 24.93
N PRO A 484 11.95 35.62 26.04
CA PRO A 484 13.04 34.73 26.40
C PRO A 484 13.31 33.69 25.29
N LEU A 485 14.59 33.37 25.04
CA LEU A 485 15.04 32.45 23.97
C LEU A 485 14.30 31.10 23.93
N LEU A 486 14.02 30.53 25.11
CA LEU A 486 13.29 29.27 25.22
C LEU A 486 11.84 29.41 24.74
N LYS A 487 11.16 30.51 25.08
CA LYS A 487 9.80 30.79 24.62
C LYS A 487 9.78 31.05 23.11
N LYS A 488 10.78 31.79 22.59
CA LYS A 488 10.91 32.08 21.17
C LYS A 488 11.09 30.81 20.36
N ARG A 489 11.93 29.88 20.84
CA ARG A 489 12.13 28.57 20.21
C ARG A 489 10.85 27.71 20.22
N SER A 490 10.11 27.70 21.33
CA SER A 490 8.84 26.97 21.42
C SER A 490 7.79 27.56 20.46
N LEU A 491 7.72 28.88 20.32
CA LEU A 491 6.84 29.56 19.37
C LEU A 491 7.19 29.20 17.93
N VAL A 492 8.48 29.25 17.55
CA VAL A 492 8.95 28.85 16.22
C VAL A 492 8.53 27.41 15.90
N ASN A 493 8.68 26.48 16.84
CA ASN A 493 8.27 25.10 16.62
C ASN A 493 6.75 24.98 16.37
N ARG A 494 5.90 25.75 17.09
CA ARG A 494 4.46 25.75 16.85
C ARG A 494 4.09 26.38 15.50
N ILE A 495 4.79 27.44 15.10
CA ILE A 495 4.61 28.06 13.77
C ILE A 495 4.98 27.05 12.67
N VAL A 496 6.13 26.37 12.79
CA VAL A 496 6.56 25.34 11.82
C VAL A 496 5.53 24.22 11.70
N GLU A 497 5.03 23.74 12.84
CA GLU A 497 4.02 22.69 12.86
C GLU A 497 2.68 23.16 12.26
N PHE A 498 2.24 24.38 12.60
CA PHE A 498 1.05 24.99 12.02
C PHE A 498 1.17 25.12 10.50
N ILE A 499 2.29 25.68 9.99
CA ILE A 499 2.48 25.88 8.54
C ILE A 499 2.44 24.54 7.82
N ARG A 500 3.08 23.48 8.37
CA ARG A 500 3.04 22.15 7.78
C ARG A 500 1.62 21.61 7.71
N GLN A 501 0.89 21.63 8.82
CA GLN A 501 -0.49 21.14 8.89
C GLN A 501 -1.42 21.94 8.01
N HIS A 502 -1.27 23.27 7.98
CA HIS A 502 -2.07 24.15 7.14
C HIS A 502 -1.82 23.86 5.66
N THR A 503 -0.56 23.80 5.21
CA THR A 503 -0.23 23.49 3.81
C THR A 503 -0.71 22.11 3.41
N GLU A 504 -0.48 21.09 4.26
CA GLU A 504 -0.96 19.73 4.00
C GLU A 504 -2.50 19.60 3.94
N LYS A 505 -3.23 20.48 4.63
CA LYS A 505 -4.71 20.47 4.67
C LYS A 505 -5.30 21.06 3.40
N TYR A 506 -4.61 22.03 2.78
CA TYR A 506 -5.11 22.78 1.65
C TYR A 506 -4.41 22.48 0.31
N GLN A 507 -3.41 21.63 0.29
CA GLN A 507 -2.88 21.00 -0.94
C GLN A 507 -3.69 19.75 -1.28
#